data_cad50e22fec0a2c279161b0d80348e57
#
_entry.id   cad50e22fec0a2c279161b0d80348e57
#
_cell.length_a   1.000
_cell.length_b   1.000
_cell.length_c   1.000
_cell.angle_alpha   90.00
_cell.angle_beta   90.00
_cell.angle_gamma   90.00
#
_symmetry.space_group_name_H-M   'P 1'
#
loop_
_entity.id
_entity.type
_entity.pdbx_description
1 polymer ?
#
loop_
_entity_poly.entity_id
_entity_poly.type
_entity_poly.pdbx_seq_one_letter_code
_entity_poly.pdbx_strand_id
1 'polypeptide(L)'
;ADLEQVMLRGGKGPEALFNALAGSMLEAQPPGLRDFLLASSTLFRMTPELCTAVLELPDSAYWLTEAQNRSLFLSKVAGGLVYHRLFRDFLQEQLRHDNPSLFANLHAKAARWFEENNQIDESFEHYMIAGLIERAAAIGERVSQVYFSQGKVETLIDWRSQLGQIGIFAPGLLYNCARVHTDRYNYEEAEAALDEAERGFMRTGNDIGLADVQLQRA
;
A
#
# COMPACT_ATOMS: atom_id res chain seq x y z
N ALA A 1 -28.96 14.28 14.56
CA ALA A 1 -28.68 13.41 15.71
C ALA A 1 -27.82 14.19 16.68
N ASP A 2 -28.30 14.29 17.94
CA ASP A 2 -27.78 15.18 18.96
C ASP A 2 -26.38 14.71 19.41
N LEU A 3 -25.38 15.58 19.29
CA LEU A 3 -24.01 15.39 19.81
C LEU A 3 -24.00 15.02 21.32
N GLU A 4 -25.00 15.53 22.09
CA GLU A 4 -25.19 15.18 23.50
C GLU A 4 -25.57 13.70 23.71
N GLN A 5 -26.34 13.08 22.81
CA GLN A 5 -26.70 11.67 22.93
C GLN A 5 -25.51 10.72 22.62
N VAL A 6 -24.56 11.14 21.78
CA VAL A 6 -23.35 10.38 21.49
C VAL A 6 -22.37 10.45 22.69
N MET A 7 -22.29 11.60 23.36
CA MET A 7 -21.45 11.76 24.58
C MET A 7 -22.00 10.99 25.79
N LEU A 8 -23.31 10.85 25.93
CA LEU A 8 -23.96 10.19 27.08
C LEU A 8 -23.99 8.66 27.01
N ARG A 9 -23.67 8.05 25.86
CA ARG A 9 -23.63 6.58 25.69
C ARG A 9 -22.26 5.97 25.94
N GLY A 10 -21.53 6.46 26.93
CA GLY A 10 -20.46 5.75 27.66
C GLY A 10 -19.27 5.27 26.82
N GLY A 11 -18.09 5.85 27.02
CA GLY A 11 -16.80 5.15 26.86
C GLY A 11 -16.22 5.05 25.46
N LYS A 12 -16.73 5.73 24.44
CA LYS A 12 -16.12 5.77 23.13
C LYS A 12 -15.03 6.84 23.09
N GLY A 13 -13.78 6.42 22.91
CA GLY A 13 -12.62 7.32 22.84
C GLY A 13 -12.70 8.33 21.68
N PRO A 14 -11.72 9.25 21.58
CA PRO A 14 -11.68 10.33 20.58
C PRO A 14 -11.90 9.86 19.13
N GLU A 15 -11.46 8.64 18.80
CA GLU A 15 -11.61 8.01 17.51
C GLU A 15 -13.08 7.71 17.15
N ALA A 16 -13.87 7.22 18.10
CA ALA A 16 -15.28 6.93 17.85
C ALA A 16 -16.11 8.20 17.66
N LEU A 17 -15.74 9.29 18.33
CA LEU A 17 -16.35 10.60 18.11
C LEU A 17 -16.00 11.13 16.71
N PHE A 18 -14.73 11.01 16.31
CA PHE A 18 -14.31 11.37 14.96
C PHE A 18 -15.06 10.59 13.90
N ASN A 19 -15.17 9.26 14.04
CA ASN A 19 -15.89 8.41 13.09
C ASN A 19 -17.37 8.76 12.97
N ALA A 20 -18.03 9.13 14.07
CA ALA A 20 -19.42 9.59 14.03
C ALA A 20 -19.56 10.92 13.29
N LEU A 21 -18.64 11.87 13.49
CA LEU A 21 -18.63 13.15 12.77
C LEU A 21 -18.31 12.94 11.29
N ALA A 22 -17.30 12.15 10.97
CA ALA A 22 -16.92 11.82 9.59
C ALA A 22 -18.07 11.13 8.84
N GLY A 23 -18.79 10.21 9.50
CA GLY A 23 -19.98 9.56 8.96
C GLY A 23 -21.08 10.55 8.63
N SER A 24 -21.44 11.42 9.57
CA SER A 24 -22.44 12.46 9.34
C SER A 24 -22.04 13.43 8.22
N MET A 25 -20.76 13.78 8.14
CA MET A 25 -20.25 14.61 7.03
C MET A 25 -20.32 13.91 5.68
N LEU A 26 -19.99 12.62 5.62
CA LEU A 26 -20.06 11.82 4.41
C LEU A 26 -21.51 11.66 3.93
N GLU A 27 -22.43 11.34 4.84
CA GLU A 27 -23.87 11.19 4.54
C GLU A 27 -24.52 12.48 4.03
N ALA A 28 -24.03 13.64 4.49
CA ALA A 28 -24.52 14.95 4.04
C ALA A 28 -24.07 15.29 2.60
N GLN A 29 -23.18 14.53 1.98
CA GLN A 29 -22.71 14.81 0.63
C GLN A 29 -23.68 14.25 -0.43
N PRO A 30 -23.75 14.89 -1.61
CA PRO A 30 -24.46 14.31 -2.76
C PRO A 30 -23.89 12.92 -3.10
N PRO A 31 -24.73 11.98 -3.59
CA PRO A 31 -24.31 10.58 -3.84
C PRO A 31 -23.04 10.48 -4.68
N GLY A 32 -22.93 11.21 -5.79
CA GLY A 32 -21.74 11.16 -6.65
C GLY A 32 -20.45 11.64 -5.98
N LEU A 33 -20.54 12.66 -5.10
CA LEU A 33 -19.39 13.10 -4.32
C LEU A 33 -19.02 12.08 -3.24
N ARG A 34 -20.02 11.49 -2.57
CA ARG A 34 -19.80 10.45 -1.59
C ARG A 34 -19.09 9.24 -2.18
N ASP A 35 -19.54 8.77 -3.34
CA ASP A 35 -18.94 7.65 -4.04
C ASP A 35 -17.50 7.97 -4.48
N PHE A 36 -17.27 9.20 -4.96
CA PHE A 36 -15.93 9.68 -5.27
C PHE A 36 -14.99 9.72 -4.04
N LEU A 37 -15.48 10.24 -2.89
CA LEU A 37 -14.69 10.30 -1.65
C LEU A 37 -14.28 8.90 -1.19
N LEU A 38 -15.22 7.95 -1.18
CA LEU A 38 -14.96 6.56 -0.82
C LEU A 38 -13.93 5.93 -1.76
N ALA A 39 -14.14 6.03 -3.06
CA ALA A 39 -13.25 5.42 -4.04
C ALA A 39 -11.85 6.06 -4.05
N SER A 40 -11.76 7.40 -4.00
CA SER A 40 -10.49 8.12 -4.03
C SER A 40 -9.68 8.00 -2.74
N SER A 41 -10.30 7.56 -1.63
CA SER A 41 -9.58 7.30 -0.38
C SER A 41 -8.53 6.21 -0.49
N THR A 42 -8.66 5.32 -1.48
CA THR A 42 -7.68 4.28 -1.79
C THR A 42 -6.34 4.86 -2.29
N LEU A 43 -6.32 6.12 -2.73
CA LEU A 43 -5.15 6.79 -3.25
C LEU A 43 -4.49 7.64 -2.14
N PHE A 44 -3.18 7.45 -1.94
CA PHE A 44 -2.41 8.21 -0.95
C PHE A 44 -2.33 9.68 -1.32
N ARG A 45 -2.12 9.96 -2.60
CA ARG A 45 -2.07 11.28 -3.21
C ARG A 45 -2.95 11.28 -4.44
N MET A 46 -3.75 12.28 -4.59
CA MET A 46 -4.72 12.39 -5.66
C MET A 46 -4.30 13.48 -6.63
N THR A 47 -4.18 13.13 -7.91
CA THR A 47 -4.16 14.06 -9.04
C THR A 47 -5.36 13.75 -9.94
N PRO A 48 -5.82 14.70 -10.76
CA PRO A 48 -6.88 14.42 -11.72
C PRO A 48 -6.57 13.21 -12.62
N GLU A 49 -5.33 13.09 -13.09
CA GLU A 49 -4.87 12.03 -13.98
C GLU A 49 -4.95 10.66 -13.29
N LEU A 50 -4.41 10.56 -12.07
CA LEU A 50 -4.42 9.32 -11.29
C LEU A 50 -5.85 8.91 -10.93
N CYS A 51 -6.68 9.86 -10.46
CA CYS A 51 -8.08 9.58 -10.16
C CYS A 51 -8.83 9.13 -11.40
N THR A 52 -8.63 9.78 -12.56
CA THR A 52 -9.28 9.37 -13.81
C THR A 52 -8.87 7.95 -14.21
N ALA A 53 -7.59 7.62 -14.13
CA ALA A 53 -7.07 6.32 -14.51
C ALA A 53 -7.54 5.18 -13.58
N VAL A 54 -7.51 5.41 -12.26
CA VAL A 54 -7.84 4.36 -11.26
C VAL A 54 -9.32 4.23 -11.04
N LEU A 55 -10.04 5.36 -10.92
CA LEU A 55 -11.48 5.37 -10.63
C LEU A 55 -12.33 5.26 -11.91
N GLU A 56 -11.72 5.41 -13.09
CA GLU A 56 -12.40 5.43 -14.40
C GLU A 56 -13.47 6.52 -14.48
N LEU A 57 -13.21 7.66 -13.81
CA LEU A 57 -14.12 8.81 -13.76
C LEU A 57 -13.54 9.97 -14.56
N PRO A 58 -14.10 10.32 -15.73
CA PRO A 58 -13.58 11.41 -16.57
C PRO A 58 -13.56 12.77 -15.86
N ASP A 59 -14.54 13.01 -14.96
CA ASP A 59 -14.72 14.28 -14.27
C ASP A 59 -13.99 14.37 -12.93
N SER A 60 -12.89 13.60 -12.76
CA SER A 60 -12.13 13.54 -11.50
C SER A 60 -11.63 14.91 -11.03
N ALA A 61 -11.24 15.80 -11.95
CA ALA A 61 -10.84 17.18 -11.63
C ALA A 61 -11.97 17.99 -10.99
N TYR A 62 -13.21 17.82 -11.48
CA TYR A 62 -14.40 18.44 -10.90
C TYR A 62 -14.64 17.93 -9.47
N TRP A 63 -14.61 16.61 -9.26
CA TRP A 63 -14.85 16.02 -7.95
C TRP A 63 -13.77 16.40 -6.91
N LEU A 64 -12.51 16.47 -7.33
CA LEU A 64 -11.42 16.96 -6.46
C LEU A 64 -11.65 18.41 -6.05
N THR A 65 -12.09 19.26 -6.97
CA THR A 65 -12.41 20.68 -6.70
C THR A 65 -13.62 20.79 -5.76
N GLU A 66 -14.67 20.01 -5.99
CA GLU A 66 -15.84 19.99 -5.11
C GLU A 66 -15.50 19.54 -3.69
N ALA A 67 -14.68 18.50 -3.54
CA ALA A 67 -14.24 18.03 -2.24
C ALA A 67 -13.42 19.10 -1.49
N GLN A 68 -12.57 19.86 -2.19
CA GLN A 68 -11.83 20.98 -1.60
C GLN A 68 -12.74 22.13 -1.17
N ASN A 69 -13.67 22.55 -2.05
CA ASN A 69 -14.59 23.66 -1.77
C ASN A 69 -15.47 23.38 -0.54
N ARG A 70 -15.77 22.12 -0.27
CA ARG A 70 -16.55 21.68 0.89
C ARG A 70 -15.72 21.43 2.14
N SER A 71 -14.41 21.69 2.10
CA SER A 71 -13.49 21.51 3.24
C SER A 71 -13.53 20.09 3.83
N LEU A 72 -13.58 19.06 2.99
CA LEU A 72 -13.71 17.65 3.38
C LEU A 72 -12.37 17.03 3.81
N PHE A 73 -11.67 17.66 4.74
CA PHE A 73 -10.39 17.20 5.30
C PHE A 73 -9.33 16.92 4.23
N LEU A 74 -9.31 17.72 3.15
CA LEU A 74 -8.31 17.67 2.09
C LEU A 74 -7.27 18.77 2.28
N SER A 75 -6.02 18.40 2.08
CA SER A 75 -4.88 19.31 2.10
C SER A 75 -4.15 19.27 0.77
N LYS A 76 -3.70 20.44 0.30
CA LYS A 76 -2.87 20.54 -0.88
C LYS A 76 -1.41 20.31 -0.49
N VAL A 77 -0.77 19.39 -1.20
CA VAL A 77 0.66 19.07 -1.04
C VAL A 77 1.38 19.21 -2.38
N ALA A 78 2.70 19.14 -2.36
CA ALA A 78 3.47 19.07 -3.60
C ALA A 78 3.04 17.82 -4.39
N GLY A 79 2.55 18.02 -5.61
CA GLY A 79 2.12 16.94 -6.51
C GLY A 79 0.70 16.43 -6.31
N GLY A 80 -0.20 17.15 -5.63
CA GLY A 80 -1.61 16.76 -5.57
C GLY A 80 -2.34 17.11 -4.29
N LEU A 81 -3.39 16.36 -4.01
CA LEU A 81 -4.23 16.47 -2.82
C LEU A 81 -4.09 15.20 -1.97
N VAL A 82 -4.18 15.37 -0.66
CA VAL A 82 -4.19 14.25 0.29
C VAL A 82 -5.34 14.44 1.28
N TYR A 83 -5.97 13.36 1.67
CA TYR A 83 -6.86 13.37 2.81
C TYR A 83 -6.09 13.47 4.11
N HIS A 84 -6.67 14.13 5.11
CA HIS A 84 -6.22 13.95 6.49
C HIS A 84 -6.29 12.46 6.86
N ARG A 85 -5.25 11.95 7.51
CA ARG A 85 -5.08 10.53 7.79
C ARG A 85 -6.35 9.88 8.37
N LEU A 86 -6.89 10.41 9.47
CA LEU A 86 -8.06 9.83 10.13
C LEU A 86 -9.29 9.77 9.20
N PHE A 87 -9.47 10.77 8.34
CA PHE A 87 -10.59 10.78 7.41
C PHE A 87 -10.41 9.76 6.29
N ARG A 88 -9.20 9.62 5.77
CA ARG A 88 -8.87 8.59 4.79
C ARG A 88 -9.10 7.20 5.38
N ASP A 89 -8.58 6.94 6.59
CA ASP A 89 -8.70 5.64 7.25
C ASP A 89 -10.18 5.29 7.48
N PHE A 90 -10.99 6.27 7.89
CA PHE A 90 -12.45 6.13 8.00
C PHE A 90 -13.12 5.78 6.66
N LEU A 91 -12.80 6.53 5.58
CA LEU A 91 -13.38 6.29 4.25
C LEU A 91 -13.01 4.91 3.70
N GLN A 92 -11.75 4.50 3.88
CA GLN A 92 -11.28 3.18 3.45
C GLN A 92 -11.95 2.05 4.23
N GLU A 93 -12.12 2.20 5.53
CA GLU A 93 -12.82 1.20 6.33
C GLU A 93 -14.30 1.09 5.93
N GLN A 94 -14.95 2.22 5.66
CA GLN A 94 -16.31 2.25 5.15
C GLN A 94 -16.41 1.54 3.79
N LEU A 95 -15.51 1.86 2.85
CA LEU A 95 -15.49 1.22 1.53
C LEU A 95 -15.21 -0.29 1.62
N ARG A 96 -14.25 -0.68 2.46
CA ARG A 96 -13.89 -2.09 2.68
C ARG A 96 -15.06 -2.88 3.27
N HIS A 97 -15.80 -2.29 4.21
CA HIS A 97 -16.97 -2.89 4.84
C HIS A 97 -18.12 -3.03 3.85
N ASP A 98 -18.47 -1.95 3.13
CA ASP A 98 -19.67 -1.89 2.29
C ASP A 98 -19.46 -2.59 0.93
N ASN A 99 -18.24 -2.51 0.37
CA ASN A 99 -17.90 -3.11 -0.91
C ASN A 99 -16.45 -3.58 -0.97
N PRO A 100 -16.10 -4.71 -0.31
CA PRO A 100 -14.74 -5.23 -0.27
C PRO A 100 -14.17 -5.57 -1.66
N SER A 101 -15.04 -5.97 -2.59
CA SER A 101 -14.61 -6.27 -3.96
C SER A 101 -14.20 -5.01 -4.72
N LEU A 102 -14.92 -3.91 -4.56
CA LEU A 102 -14.55 -2.62 -5.14
C LEU A 102 -13.26 -2.10 -4.51
N PHE A 103 -13.12 -2.19 -3.18
CA PHE A 103 -11.92 -1.81 -2.46
C PHE A 103 -10.69 -2.53 -3.03
N ALA A 104 -10.71 -3.86 -3.12
CA ALA A 104 -9.62 -4.64 -3.68
C ALA A 104 -9.33 -4.30 -5.16
N ASN A 105 -10.38 -4.10 -5.97
CA ASN A 105 -10.24 -3.77 -7.38
C ASN A 105 -9.58 -2.39 -7.59
N LEU A 106 -9.97 -1.37 -6.81
CA LEU A 106 -9.37 -0.04 -6.89
C LEU A 106 -7.88 -0.09 -6.53
N HIS A 107 -7.50 -0.82 -5.46
CA HIS A 107 -6.10 -1.02 -5.13
C HIS A 107 -5.35 -1.78 -6.23
N ALA A 108 -5.95 -2.80 -6.86
CA ALA A 108 -5.35 -3.52 -7.97
C ALA A 108 -5.14 -2.63 -9.22
N LYS A 109 -6.07 -1.70 -9.50
CA LYS A 109 -5.93 -0.71 -10.59
C LYS A 109 -4.83 0.30 -10.26
N ALA A 110 -4.81 0.81 -9.02
CA ALA A 110 -3.76 1.72 -8.56
C ALA A 110 -2.38 1.06 -8.66
N ALA A 111 -2.24 -0.18 -8.18
CA ALA A 111 -0.99 -0.92 -8.27
C ALA A 111 -0.45 -1.02 -9.71
N ARG A 112 -1.31 -1.36 -10.67
CA ARG A 112 -0.91 -1.42 -12.09
C ARG A 112 -0.49 -0.06 -12.63
N TRP A 113 -1.27 0.97 -12.34
CA TRP A 113 -0.94 2.33 -12.77
C TRP A 113 0.43 2.77 -12.22
N PHE A 114 0.69 2.54 -10.93
CA PHE A 114 1.97 2.86 -10.30
C PHE A 114 3.12 2.04 -10.91
N GLU A 115 2.92 0.75 -11.20
CA GLU A 115 3.90 -0.09 -11.85
C GLU A 115 4.26 0.43 -13.26
N GLU A 116 3.27 0.79 -14.07
CA GLU A 116 3.42 1.35 -15.41
C GLU A 116 4.13 2.72 -15.40
N ASN A 117 3.96 3.48 -14.32
CA ASN A 117 4.61 4.77 -14.11
C ASN A 117 5.93 4.69 -13.30
N ASN A 118 6.49 3.48 -13.14
CA ASN A 118 7.74 3.20 -12.41
C ASN A 118 7.75 3.70 -10.95
N GLN A 119 6.59 3.81 -10.34
CA GLN A 119 6.40 4.10 -8.91
C GLN A 119 6.25 2.77 -8.16
N ILE A 120 7.36 2.08 -8.00
CA ILE A 120 7.40 0.67 -7.63
C ILE A 120 7.03 0.46 -6.16
N ASP A 121 7.41 1.39 -5.28
CA ASP A 121 7.12 1.29 -3.85
C ASP A 121 5.60 1.37 -3.62
N GLU A 122 4.92 2.32 -4.27
CA GLU A 122 3.47 2.45 -4.23
C GLU A 122 2.76 1.26 -4.87
N SER A 123 3.30 0.75 -5.98
CA SER A 123 2.74 -0.44 -6.65
C SER A 123 2.76 -1.67 -5.74
N PHE A 124 3.87 -1.92 -5.05
CA PHE A 124 3.99 -3.03 -4.10
C PHE A 124 2.92 -2.94 -3.00
N GLU A 125 2.83 -1.79 -2.32
CA GLU A 125 1.86 -1.56 -1.25
C GLU A 125 0.41 -1.80 -1.72
N HIS A 126 0.07 -1.27 -2.88
CA HIS A 126 -1.27 -1.44 -3.44
C HIS A 126 -1.57 -2.89 -3.83
N TYR A 127 -0.60 -3.65 -4.36
CA TYR A 127 -0.79 -5.09 -4.61
C TYR A 127 -0.99 -5.87 -3.32
N MET A 128 -0.24 -5.55 -2.25
CA MET A 128 -0.41 -6.17 -0.94
C MET A 128 -1.83 -5.92 -0.38
N ILE A 129 -2.31 -4.68 -0.42
CA ILE A 129 -3.65 -4.32 0.07
C ILE A 129 -4.74 -4.97 -0.79
N ALA A 130 -4.53 -5.09 -2.10
CA ALA A 130 -5.48 -5.76 -3.00
C ALA A 130 -5.53 -7.29 -2.83
N GLY A 131 -4.64 -7.88 -2.03
CA GLY A 131 -4.50 -9.33 -1.89
C GLY A 131 -3.83 -10.01 -3.09
N LEU A 132 -3.18 -9.24 -3.97
CA LEU A 132 -2.45 -9.75 -5.14
C LEU A 132 -0.98 -10.03 -4.77
N ILE A 133 -0.79 -10.90 -3.77
CA ILE A 133 0.48 -11.11 -3.10
C ILE A 133 1.57 -11.62 -4.04
N GLU A 134 1.23 -12.51 -4.97
CA GLU A 134 2.18 -13.03 -5.97
C GLU A 134 2.70 -11.92 -6.90
N ARG A 135 1.86 -10.91 -7.18
CA ARG A 135 2.30 -9.72 -7.95
C ARG A 135 3.27 -8.87 -7.15
N ALA A 136 2.97 -8.62 -5.88
CA ALA A 136 3.88 -7.91 -4.98
C ALA A 136 5.22 -8.66 -4.87
N ALA A 137 5.20 -9.98 -4.65
CA ALA A 137 6.40 -10.81 -4.61
C ALA A 137 7.22 -10.74 -5.90
N ALA A 138 6.56 -10.78 -7.07
CA ALA A 138 7.21 -10.66 -8.36
C ALA A 138 7.89 -9.30 -8.57
N ILE A 139 7.29 -8.22 -8.05
CA ILE A 139 7.94 -6.89 -8.02
C ILE A 139 9.19 -6.94 -7.15
N GLY A 140 9.06 -7.44 -5.92
CA GLY A 140 10.18 -7.58 -4.99
C GLY A 140 11.34 -8.37 -5.59
N GLU A 141 11.04 -9.50 -6.24
CA GLU A 141 12.02 -10.32 -6.96
C GLU A 141 12.73 -9.51 -8.05
N ARG A 142 11.97 -8.85 -8.91
CA ARG A 142 12.46 -8.13 -10.09
C ARG A 142 13.38 -6.95 -9.75
N VAL A 143 13.07 -6.19 -8.68
CA VAL A 143 13.77 -4.94 -8.39
C VAL A 143 14.77 -5.03 -7.25
N SER A 144 14.82 -6.14 -6.52
CA SER A 144 15.62 -6.28 -5.29
C SER A 144 17.09 -5.95 -5.49
N GLN A 145 17.71 -6.42 -6.58
CA GLN A 145 19.11 -6.13 -6.90
C GLN A 145 19.35 -4.63 -7.14
N VAL A 146 18.43 -3.96 -7.86
CA VAL A 146 18.53 -2.53 -8.13
C VAL A 146 18.36 -1.73 -6.83
N TYR A 147 17.40 -2.10 -6.00
CA TYR A 147 17.16 -1.45 -4.70
C TYR A 147 18.33 -1.63 -3.75
N PHE A 148 18.93 -2.82 -3.71
CA PHE A 148 20.17 -3.05 -2.95
C PHE A 148 21.28 -2.11 -3.42
N SER A 149 21.53 -2.02 -4.73
CA SER A 149 22.60 -1.16 -5.29
C SER A 149 22.32 0.35 -5.08
N GLN A 150 21.06 0.76 -4.94
CA GLN A 150 20.66 2.14 -4.63
C GLN A 150 20.62 2.45 -3.13
N GLY A 151 20.93 1.49 -2.27
CA GLY A 151 20.87 1.65 -0.82
C GLY A 151 19.44 1.70 -0.23
N LYS A 152 18.41 1.30 -0.98
CA LYS A 152 17.02 1.18 -0.49
C LYS A 152 16.83 -0.07 0.37
N VAL A 153 17.73 -0.29 1.31
CA VAL A 153 17.81 -1.55 2.07
C VAL A 153 16.66 -1.73 3.05
N GLU A 154 16.14 -0.64 3.63
CA GLU A 154 14.99 -0.72 4.55
C GLU A 154 13.73 -1.18 3.81
N THR A 155 13.52 -0.71 2.59
CA THR A 155 12.40 -1.16 1.74
C THR A 155 12.47 -2.67 1.49
N LEU A 156 13.67 -3.21 1.19
CA LEU A 156 13.85 -4.65 0.97
C LEU A 156 13.51 -5.47 2.23
N ILE A 157 13.98 -5.02 3.39
CA ILE A 157 13.73 -5.69 4.68
C ILE A 157 12.23 -5.65 5.02
N ASP A 158 11.58 -4.52 4.81
CA ASP A 158 10.15 -4.35 5.06
C ASP A 158 9.31 -5.24 4.15
N TRP A 159 9.57 -5.25 2.84
CA TRP A 159 8.89 -6.12 1.88
C TRP A 159 9.08 -7.60 2.19
N ARG A 160 10.32 -8.02 2.55
CA ARG A 160 10.58 -9.38 3.01
C ARG A 160 9.72 -9.72 4.23
N SER A 161 9.64 -8.80 5.21
CA SER A 161 8.86 -9.01 6.42
C SER A 161 7.38 -9.18 6.10
N GLN A 162 6.81 -8.29 5.28
CA GLN A 162 5.40 -8.35 4.87
C GLN A 162 5.07 -9.66 4.15
N LEU A 163 5.87 -10.05 3.15
CA LEU A 163 5.67 -11.29 2.40
C LEU A 163 5.86 -12.53 3.29
N GLY A 164 6.86 -12.51 4.17
CA GLY A 164 7.17 -13.62 5.09
C GLY A 164 6.05 -13.90 6.08
N GLN A 165 5.35 -12.87 6.58
CA GLN A 165 4.18 -13.03 7.45
C GLN A 165 3.03 -13.80 6.79
N ILE A 166 2.97 -13.80 5.47
CA ILE A 166 1.94 -14.49 4.67
C ILE A 166 2.47 -15.83 4.12
N GLY A 167 3.75 -16.15 4.36
CA GLY A 167 4.38 -17.38 3.89
C GLY A 167 4.77 -17.36 2.40
N ILE A 168 4.89 -16.17 1.81
CA ILE A 168 5.34 -16.00 0.41
C ILE A 168 6.81 -15.59 0.40
N PHE A 169 7.60 -16.26 -0.43
CA PHE A 169 9.03 -16.06 -0.51
C PHE A 169 9.45 -15.72 -1.94
N ALA A 170 10.16 -14.61 -2.10
CA ALA A 170 10.79 -14.15 -3.33
C ALA A 170 12.30 -14.38 -3.20
N PRO A 171 12.89 -15.40 -3.88
CA PRO A 171 14.28 -15.82 -3.62
C PRO A 171 15.32 -14.73 -3.83
N GLY A 172 15.20 -13.91 -4.89
CA GLY A 172 16.11 -12.79 -5.13
C GLY A 172 15.98 -11.67 -4.11
N LEU A 173 14.75 -11.41 -3.61
CA LEU A 173 14.55 -10.49 -2.50
C LEU A 173 15.22 -11.01 -1.23
N LEU A 174 15.04 -12.28 -0.90
CA LEU A 174 15.68 -12.94 0.26
C LEU A 174 17.19 -12.88 0.17
N TYR A 175 17.76 -13.19 -1.00
CA TYR A 175 19.20 -13.10 -1.23
C TYR A 175 19.75 -11.68 -0.98
N ASN A 176 19.08 -10.65 -1.52
CA ASN A 176 19.52 -9.27 -1.30
C ASN A 176 19.32 -8.81 0.15
N CYS A 177 18.28 -9.31 0.86
CA CYS A 177 18.16 -9.10 2.31
C CYS A 177 19.29 -9.77 3.10
N ALA A 178 19.72 -10.97 2.71
CA ALA A 178 20.86 -11.63 3.32
C ALA A 178 22.14 -10.80 3.20
N ARG A 179 22.39 -10.20 2.02
CA ARG A 179 23.52 -9.27 1.81
C ARG A 179 23.43 -8.05 2.76
N VAL A 180 22.22 -7.46 2.91
CA VAL A 180 22.01 -6.37 3.86
C VAL A 180 22.36 -6.80 5.28
N HIS A 181 21.94 -8.00 5.70
CA HIS A 181 22.26 -8.53 7.03
C HIS A 181 23.76 -8.78 7.18
N THR A 182 24.44 -9.31 6.15
CA THR A 182 25.91 -9.46 6.15
C THR A 182 26.63 -8.12 6.33
N ASP A 183 26.22 -7.08 5.58
CA ASP A 183 26.80 -5.74 5.67
C ASP A 183 26.60 -5.10 7.06
N ARG A 184 25.58 -5.55 7.79
CA ARG A 184 25.26 -5.12 9.18
C ARG A 184 25.85 -6.03 10.25
N TYR A 185 26.63 -7.04 9.88
CA TYR A 185 27.19 -8.04 10.78
C TYR A 185 26.15 -8.92 11.51
N ASN A 186 24.94 -9.01 10.96
CA ASN A 186 23.85 -9.86 11.47
C ASN A 186 23.93 -11.24 10.76
N TYR A 187 24.93 -12.03 11.11
CA TYR A 187 25.25 -13.25 10.37
C TYR A 187 24.20 -14.36 10.52
N GLU A 188 23.51 -14.46 11.65
CA GLU A 188 22.46 -15.45 11.86
C GLU A 188 21.26 -15.19 10.94
N GLU A 189 20.81 -13.94 10.86
CA GLU A 189 19.74 -13.52 9.97
C GLU A 189 20.14 -13.61 8.49
N ALA A 190 21.42 -13.34 8.18
CA ALA A 190 21.95 -13.50 6.84
C ALA A 190 21.89 -14.97 6.40
N GLU A 191 22.39 -15.90 7.23
CA GLU A 191 22.37 -17.34 6.90
C GLU A 191 20.96 -17.88 6.77
N ALA A 192 20.04 -17.50 7.68
CA ALA A 192 18.63 -17.89 7.57
C ALA A 192 18.00 -17.42 6.25
N ALA A 193 18.30 -16.19 5.81
CA ALA A 193 17.80 -15.65 4.56
C ALA A 193 18.43 -16.34 3.33
N LEU A 194 19.73 -16.69 3.39
CA LEU A 194 20.41 -17.47 2.34
C LEU A 194 19.82 -18.88 2.21
N ASP A 195 19.51 -19.56 3.32
CA ASP A 195 18.87 -20.87 3.30
C ASP A 195 17.47 -20.83 2.64
N GLU A 196 16.70 -19.78 2.93
CA GLU A 196 15.39 -19.58 2.29
C GLU A 196 15.52 -19.27 0.81
N ALA A 197 16.47 -18.40 0.43
CA ALA A 197 16.77 -18.06 -0.96
C ALA A 197 17.19 -19.30 -1.76
N GLU A 198 18.11 -20.11 -1.21
CA GLU A 198 18.60 -21.33 -1.84
C GLU A 198 17.46 -22.31 -2.13
N ARG A 199 16.59 -22.57 -1.13
CA ARG A 199 15.39 -23.41 -1.34
C ARG A 199 14.47 -22.86 -2.41
N GLY A 200 14.34 -21.54 -2.50
CA GLY A 200 13.54 -20.88 -3.52
C GLY A 200 14.16 -21.02 -4.92
N PHE A 201 15.46 -20.78 -5.07
CA PHE A 201 16.18 -20.95 -6.33
C PHE A 201 16.19 -22.40 -6.82
N MET A 202 16.32 -23.38 -5.90
CA MET A 202 16.19 -24.80 -6.26
C MET A 202 14.81 -25.12 -6.83
N ARG A 203 13.74 -24.59 -6.23
CA ARG A 203 12.37 -24.83 -6.72
C ARG A 203 12.10 -24.21 -8.07
N THR A 204 12.74 -23.10 -8.38
CA THR A 204 12.58 -22.38 -9.66
C THR A 204 13.60 -22.79 -10.73
N GLY A 205 14.59 -23.63 -10.39
CA GLY A 205 15.68 -24.03 -11.29
C GLY A 205 16.61 -22.85 -11.65
N ASN A 206 16.80 -21.90 -10.75
CA ASN A 206 17.66 -20.74 -10.97
C ASN A 206 19.11 -21.04 -10.52
N ASP A 207 19.88 -21.63 -11.44
CA ASP A 207 21.30 -22.01 -11.17
C ASP A 207 22.19 -20.80 -10.87
N ILE A 208 21.89 -19.64 -11.47
CA ILE A 208 22.65 -18.40 -11.21
C ILE A 208 22.43 -17.96 -9.75
N GLY A 209 21.18 -17.94 -9.32
CA GLY A 209 20.85 -17.59 -7.92
C GLY A 209 21.48 -18.56 -6.92
N LEU A 210 21.57 -19.85 -7.26
CA LEU A 210 22.27 -20.84 -6.42
C LEU A 210 23.78 -20.54 -6.33
N ALA A 211 24.41 -20.22 -7.45
CA ALA A 211 25.82 -19.84 -7.47
C ALA A 211 26.07 -18.54 -6.64
N ASP A 212 25.18 -17.56 -6.75
CA ASP A 212 25.26 -16.32 -5.99
C ASP A 212 25.19 -16.58 -4.48
N VAL A 213 24.30 -17.47 -4.03
CA VAL A 213 24.21 -17.88 -2.61
C VAL A 213 25.50 -18.52 -2.13
N GLN A 214 26.09 -19.43 -2.91
CA GLN A 214 27.36 -20.08 -2.56
C GLN A 214 28.51 -19.07 -2.46
N LEU A 215 28.58 -18.12 -3.39
CA LEU A 215 29.57 -17.05 -3.35
C LEU A 215 29.42 -16.13 -2.13
N GLN A 216 28.18 -15.87 -1.70
CA GLN A 216 27.93 -15.02 -0.53
C GLN A 216 28.34 -15.71 0.80
N ARG A 217 28.32 -17.05 0.84
CA ARG A 217 28.77 -17.85 2.00
C ARG A 217 30.28 -18.02 2.10
N ALA A 218 31.03 -17.82 1.00
CA ALA A 218 32.48 -18.03 0.92
C ALA A 218 33.27 -16.86 1.51
#